data_e913c9f08fe3223c8e72a8910deaa70f
#
_entry.id   e913c9f08fe3223c8e72a8910deaa70f
#
_cell.length_a   1.000
_cell.length_b   1.000
_cell.length_c   1.000
_cell.angle_alpha   90.00
_cell.angle_beta   90.00
_cell.angle_gamma   90.00
#
_symmetry.space_group_name_H-M   'P 1'
#
loop_
_entity.id
_entity.type
_entity.pdbx_description
1 polymer ?
#
loop_
_entity_poly.entity_id
_entity_poly.type
_entity_poly.pdbx_seq_one_letter_code
_entity_poly.pdbx_strand_id
1 'polypeptide(L)'
;MKNSILTILAVCVIAGCKKNESTAVNQSTDTVATSAPVDSSRPILDSAAISGTTSDTATDLSSQDKQFADAAAKGGMMEVMMGQLAAGNSTNATVKSLGDMMVKDHGKANDELKKWASTAGYTLPTALNADQQKKYDDLKSKKGAEFDRSYTDLMVSDHKKDIAEFKKEAAEGKEASLKSFASTTLPTLEHHLMESEKAKASVK
;
A
#
# COMPACT_ATOMS: atom_id res chain seq x y z
N MET A 1 13.53 7.89 51.82
CA MET A 1 12.77 6.72 52.34
C MET A 1 12.27 6.04 51.07
N LYS A 2 12.99 5.12 50.61
CA LYS A 2 12.95 3.65 50.77
C LYS A 2 11.68 3.02 50.16
N ASN A 3 11.96 2.22 49.12
CA ASN A 3 11.37 0.92 48.75
C ASN A 3 10.11 1.00 47.85
N SER A 4 9.88 0.20 46.83
CA SER A 4 10.34 -1.18 46.63
C SER A 4 10.17 -1.55 45.12
N ILE A 5 11.11 -2.34 44.73
CA ILE A 5 11.15 -3.16 43.52
C ILE A 5 10.11 -4.28 43.67
N LEU A 6 9.27 -4.50 42.63
CA LEU A 6 8.62 -5.79 42.50
C LEU A 6 8.76 -6.31 41.06
N THR A 7 9.74 -7.18 40.96
CA THR A 7 10.01 -8.04 39.78
C THR A 7 8.99 -9.18 39.79
N ILE A 8 8.21 -9.32 38.73
CA ILE A 8 7.46 -10.55 38.48
C ILE A 8 7.96 -11.16 37.18
N LEU A 9 8.75 -12.23 37.37
CA LEU A 9 9.15 -13.17 36.35
C LEU A 9 7.99 -14.15 36.14
N ALA A 10 7.44 -14.23 34.97
CA ALA A 10 6.54 -15.33 34.58
C ALA A 10 7.15 -16.07 33.39
N VAL A 11 7.75 -17.20 33.73
CA VAL A 11 8.15 -18.27 32.79
C VAL A 11 6.90 -19.04 32.42
N CYS A 12 6.59 -19.18 31.16
CA CYS A 12 5.69 -20.22 30.67
C CYS A 12 6.35 -21.01 29.56
N VAL A 13 6.41 -22.27 29.88
CA VAL A 13 7.08 -23.40 29.29
C VAL A 13 6.42 -23.84 27.98
N ILE A 14 7.28 -24.34 27.13
CA ILE A 14 7.07 -24.97 25.84
C ILE A 14 6.42 -26.35 26.02
N ALA A 15 5.46 -26.70 25.18
CA ALA A 15 5.18 -28.06 24.74
C ALA A 15 4.27 -27.96 23.50
N GLY A 16 4.44 -28.65 22.43
CA GLY A 16 5.15 -29.83 22.07
C GLY A 16 4.63 -30.27 20.72
N CYS A 17 5.50 -30.85 19.95
CA CYS A 17 5.33 -31.41 18.61
C CYS A 17 4.12 -32.35 18.45
N LYS A 18 3.52 -32.36 17.23
CA LYS A 18 3.24 -33.65 16.58
C LYS A 18 3.27 -33.58 15.07
N LYS A 19 4.31 -34.18 14.56
CA LYS A 19 4.47 -34.66 13.20
C LYS A 19 3.46 -35.81 12.98
N ASN A 20 2.81 -35.84 11.84
CA ASN A 20 2.18 -37.09 11.36
C ASN A 20 2.60 -37.32 9.91
N GLU A 21 3.55 -38.22 9.77
CA GLU A 21 3.80 -38.99 8.56
C GLU A 21 2.82 -40.17 8.51
N SER A 22 2.30 -40.46 7.34
CA SER A 22 1.86 -41.80 6.91
C SER A 22 1.85 -41.80 5.39
N THR A 23 2.91 -42.30 4.83
CA THR A 23 3.15 -43.68 4.33
C THR A 23 2.25 -44.08 3.18
N ALA A 24 2.93 -44.24 2.06
CA ALA A 24 2.50 -44.84 0.82
C ALA A 24 2.15 -46.34 1.02
N VAL A 25 1.22 -46.84 0.22
CA VAL A 25 1.27 -48.21 -0.27
C VAL A 25 0.78 -48.25 -1.70
N ASN A 26 1.62 -48.81 -2.48
CA ASN A 26 1.61 -49.25 -3.85
C ASN A 26 0.66 -50.46 -4.02
N GLN A 27 -0.01 -50.65 -5.10
CA GLN A 27 0.10 -51.91 -5.86
C GLN A 27 -0.74 -51.92 -7.13
N SER A 28 -0.04 -52.27 -8.17
CA SER A 28 -0.37 -52.69 -9.52
C SER A 28 -1.42 -53.83 -9.62
N THR A 29 -2.04 -53.92 -10.77
CA THR A 29 -2.00 -55.00 -11.76
C THR A 29 -3.04 -54.74 -12.85
N ASP A 30 -2.62 -54.59 -14.11
CA ASP A 30 -2.70 -55.52 -15.24
C ASP A 30 -4.13 -56.05 -15.57
N THR A 31 -4.60 -55.90 -16.74
CA THR A 31 -4.37 -56.58 -18.01
C THR A 31 -5.47 -56.31 -19.06
N VAL A 32 -5.06 -56.19 -20.29
CA VAL A 32 -5.47 -56.81 -21.57
C VAL A 32 -6.50 -56.10 -22.46
N ALA A 33 -5.97 -55.86 -23.59
CA ALA A 33 -6.47 -55.45 -24.89
C ALA A 33 -7.72 -56.17 -25.42
N THR A 34 -8.46 -55.48 -26.29
CA THR A 34 -8.93 -56.02 -27.56
C THR A 34 -9.41 -54.94 -28.52
N SER A 35 -8.77 -54.94 -29.65
CA SER A 35 -8.99 -54.44 -31.01
C SER A 35 -10.31 -53.78 -31.43
N ALA A 36 -10.08 -52.80 -32.33
CA ALA A 36 -10.97 -51.99 -33.17
C ALA A 36 -11.81 -52.84 -34.18
N PRO A 37 -12.76 -52.24 -34.97
CA PRO A 37 -12.40 -51.36 -36.06
C PRO A 37 -13.35 -50.17 -36.36
N VAL A 38 -12.78 -49.27 -37.11
CA VAL A 38 -13.23 -48.11 -37.89
C VAL A 38 -14.69 -48.06 -38.36
N ASP A 39 -15.32 -46.87 -38.29
CA ASP A 39 -16.06 -46.34 -39.44
C ASP A 39 -16.00 -44.80 -39.48
N SER A 40 -15.87 -44.35 -40.70
CA SER A 40 -15.65 -42.96 -41.12
C SER A 40 -16.99 -42.22 -41.20
N SER A 41 -17.08 -41.02 -40.57
CA SER A 41 -17.91 -39.93 -41.11
C SER A 41 -17.55 -38.62 -40.42
N ARG A 42 -16.87 -37.74 -41.16
CA ARG A 42 -16.76 -36.29 -40.84
C ARG A 42 -18.14 -35.65 -41.02
N PRO A 43 -18.47 -34.60 -40.26
CA PRO A 43 -18.27 -33.29 -40.82
C PRO A 43 -17.48 -32.31 -39.89
N ILE A 44 -16.79 -31.47 -40.57
CA ILE A 44 -16.07 -30.28 -40.08
C ILE A 44 -17.11 -29.29 -39.60
N LEU A 45 -17.01 -28.80 -38.37
CA LEU A 45 -17.56 -27.51 -38.01
C LEU A 45 -16.78 -26.89 -36.85
N ASP A 46 -16.19 -25.80 -37.20
CA ASP A 46 -15.99 -24.58 -36.46
C ASP A 46 -14.97 -24.55 -35.32
N SER A 47 -13.86 -23.98 -35.67
CA SER A 47 -12.90 -23.41 -34.75
C SER A 47 -13.58 -22.29 -33.94
N ALA A 48 -14.09 -22.61 -32.76
CA ALA A 48 -14.27 -21.59 -31.76
C ALA A 48 -12.88 -21.11 -31.33
N ALA A 49 -12.51 -19.96 -31.80
CA ALA A 49 -11.36 -19.22 -31.32
C ALA A 49 -11.53 -19.03 -29.79
N ILE A 50 -10.71 -19.74 -29.03
CA ILE A 50 -10.48 -19.38 -27.62
C ILE A 50 -9.76 -18.04 -27.70
N SER A 51 -10.54 -16.94 -27.52
CA SER A 51 -9.96 -15.64 -27.19
C SER A 51 -9.13 -15.82 -25.93
N GLY A 52 -7.84 -15.99 -26.11
CA GLY A 52 -6.88 -15.89 -25.05
C GLY A 52 -7.07 -14.50 -24.41
N THR A 53 -7.46 -14.48 -23.17
CA THR A 53 -7.38 -13.29 -22.34
C THR A 53 -5.89 -12.94 -22.25
N THR A 54 -5.45 -12.07 -23.14
CA THR A 54 -4.11 -11.46 -23.04
C THR A 54 -4.10 -10.70 -21.72
N SER A 55 -3.20 -11.10 -20.83
CA SER A 55 -2.87 -10.31 -19.65
C SER A 55 -2.51 -8.91 -20.10
N ASP A 56 -3.32 -7.92 -19.72
CA ASP A 56 -3.02 -6.52 -19.90
C ASP A 56 -1.67 -6.23 -19.25
N THR A 57 -0.68 -5.96 -20.08
CA THR A 57 0.63 -5.53 -19.63
C THR A 57 0.58 -4.03 -19.32
N ALA A 58 1.52 -3.52 -18.53
CA ALA A 58 1.60 -2.10 -18.09
C ALA A 58 1.50 -1.05 -19.23
N THR A 59 1.62 -1.48 -20.47
CA THR A 59 1.46 -0.64 -21.66
C THR A 59 0.03 -0.15 -21.87
N ASP A 60 -0.96 -0.79 -21.26
CA ASP A 60 -2.40 -0.47 -21.43
C ASP A 60 -2.99 0.37 -20.29
N LEU A 61 -2.17 0.80 -19.32
CA LEU A 61 -2.63 1.71 -18.26
C LEU A 61 -3.12 3.03 -18.87
N SER A 62 -4.31 3.47 -18.45
CA SER A 62 -4.85 4.76 -18.86
C SER A 62 -3.98 5.93 -18.39
N SER A 63 -4.11 7.08 -19.04
CA SER A 63 -3.40 8.28 -18.61
C SER A 63 -3.76 8.67 -17.17
N GLN A 64 -5.01 8.42 -16.75
CA GLN A 64 -5.46 8.68 -15.38
C GLN A 64 -4.78 7.75 -14.39
N ASP A 65 -4.77 6.41 -14.64
CA ASP A 65 -4.12 5.45 -13.76
C ASP A 65 -2.63 5.78 -13.58
N LYS A 66 -1.93 6.15 -14.67
CA LYS A 66 -0.52 6.56 -14.62
C LYS A 66 -0.32 7.83 -13.80
N GLN A 67 -1.15 8.86 -14.02
CA GLN A 67 -1.09 10.12 -13.26
C GLN A 67 -1.36 9.91 -11.78
N PHE A 68 -2.37 9.08 -11.45
CA PHE A 68 -2.67 8.71 -10.07
C PHE A 68 -1.51 7.98 -9.41
N ALA A 69 -0.96 6.93 -10.04
CA ALA A 69 0.15 6.17 -9.50
C ALA A 69 1.38 7.05 -9.23
N ASP A 70 1.71 7.96 -10.16
CA ASP A 70 2.80 8.91 -10.01
C ASP A 70 2.55 9.93 -8.89
N ALA A 71 1.33 10.44 -8.78
CA ALA A 71 0.96 11.40 -7.75
C ALA A 71 0.98 10.75 -6.36
N ALA A 72 0.38 9.57 -6.22
CA ALA A 72 0.37 8.80 -4.97
C ALA A 72 1.79 8.42 -4.51
N ALA A 73 2.66 7.99 -5.43
CA ALA A 73 4.05 7.67 -5.10
C ALA A 73 4.83 8.88 -4.58
N LYS A 74 4.72 10.03 -5.27
CA LYS A 74 5.42 11.26 -4.87
C LYS A 74 4.82 11.88 -3.60
N GLY A 75 3.49 11.90 -3.47
CA GLY A 75 2.78 12.39 -2.29
C GLY A 75 3.16 11.59 -1.05
N GLY A 76 2.97 10.28 -1.09
CA GLY A 76 3.29 9.40 0.03
C GLY A 76 4.77 9.43 0.43
N MET A 77 5.70 9.59 -0.54
CA MET A 77 7.13 9.80 -0.26
C MET A 77 7.35 11.11 0.50
N MET A 78 6.73 12.20 0.04
CA MET A 78 6.84 13.52 0.68
C MET A 78 6.30 13.49 2.11
N GLU A 79 5.17 12.84 2.35
CA GLU A 79 4.53 12.75 3.67
C GLU A 79 5.34 11.93 4.66
N VAL A 80 5.97 10.84 4.22
CA VAL A 80 6.95 10.11 5.04
C VAL A 80 8.13 11.00 5.42
N MET A 81 8.71 11.72 4.45
CA MET A 81 9.85 12.61 4.71
C MET A 81 9.48 13.77 5.65
N MET A 82 8.31 14.38 5.47
CA MET A 82 7.82 15.46 6.34
C MET A 82 7.44 14.95 7.75
N GLY A 83 6.86 13.76 7.84
CA GLY A 83 6.57 13.10 9.11
C GLY A 83 7.83 12.82 9.94
N GLN A 84 8.92 12.40 9.29
CA GLN A 84 10.23 12.21 9.94
C GLN A 84 10.79 13.51 10.52
N LEU A 85 10.52 14.67 9.90
CA LEU A 85 10.96 15.96 10.47
C LEU A 85 10.24 16.28 11.79
N ALA A 86 9.00 15.82 11.99
CA ALA A 86 8.22 16.13 13.19
C ALA A 86 8.90 15.65 14.48
N ALA A 87 9.56 14.50 14.45
CA ALA A 87 10.28 13.96 15.60
C ALA A 87 11.34 14.93 16.15
N GLY A 88 12.12 15.56 15.27
CA GLY A 88 13.25 16.43 15.64
C GLY A 88 12.93 17.94 15.61
N ASN A 89 11.91 18.35 14.87
CA ASN A 89 11.60 19.76 14.64
C ASN A 89 10.42 20.28 15.46
N SER A 90 9.47 19.41 15.82
CA SER A 90 8.29 19.74 16.60
C SER A 90 8.57 19.84 18.11
N THR A 91 7.87 20.75 18.78
CA THR A 91 7.79 20.79 20.24
C THR A 91 6.43 20.33 20.77
N ASN A 92 5.44 20.15 19.92
CA ASN A 92 4.09 19.73 20.26
C ASN A 92 3.95 18.20 20.18
N ALA A 93 3.49 17.55 21.25
CA ALA A 93 3.34 16.10 21.29
C ALA A 93 2.32 15.57 20.27
N THR A 94 1.22 16.32 20.02
CA THR A 94 0.21 15.94 19.04
C THR A 94 0.78 15.96 17.61
N VAL A 95 1.61 16.96 17.30
CA VAL A 95 2.30 17.06 16.00
C VAL A 95 3.30 15.93 15.81
N LYS A 96 4.05 15.57 16.87
CA LYS A 96 4.96 14.41 16.80
C LYS A 96 4.20 13.11 16.53
N SER A 97 3.10 12.88 17.26
CA SER A 97 2.25 11.69 17.04
C SER A 97 1.65 11.65 15.63
N LEU A 98 1.26 12.81 15.08
CA LEU A 98 0.82 12.91 13.70
C LEU A 98 1.95 12.55 12.73
N GLY A 99 3.17 13.03 12.97
CA GLY A 99 4.33 12.66 12.17
C GLY A 99 4.63 11.17 12.17
N ASP A 100 4.58 10.52 13.32
CA ASP A 100 4.76 9.06 13.45
C ASP A 100 3.68 8.30 12.67
N MET A 101 2.44 8.76 12.72
CA MET A 101 1.32 8.21 11.97
C MET A 101 1.58 8.31 10.45
N MET A 102 1.98 9.49 9.95
CA MET A 102 2.32 9.68 8.53
C MET A 102 3.42 8.73 8.08
N VAL A 103 4.51 8.62 8.84
CA VAL A 103 5.63 7.73 8.51
C VAL A 103 5.17 6.28 8.40
N LYS A 104 4.38 5.82 9.36
CA LYS A 104 3.91 4.43 9.41
C LYS A 104 2.95 4.11 8.27
N ASP A 105 1.90 4.91 8.12
CA ASP A 105 0.78 4.53 7.26
C ASP A 105 1.06 4.84 5.78
N HIS A 106 1.72 5.98 5.48
CA HIS A 106 2.20 6.25 4.12
C HIS A 106 3.37 5.36 3.73
N GLY A 107 4.24 4.95 4.68
CA GLY A 107 5.26 3.94 4.44
C GLY A 107 4.65 2.63 3.94
N LYS A 108 3.61 2.14 4.62
CA LYS A 108 2.88 0.94 4.21
C LYS A 108 2.20 1.11 2.85
N ALA A 109 1.49 2.21 2.63
CA ALA A 109 0.83 2.48 1.35
C ALA A 109 1.83 2.57 0.19
N ASN A 110 2.99 3.18 0.40
CA ASN A 110 4.07 3.23 -0.59
C ASN A 110 4.60 1.84 -0.95
N ASP A 111 4.73 0.94 0.01
CA ASP A 111 5.18 -0.43 -0.24
C ASP A 111 4.12 -1.25 -1.00
N GLU A 112 2.84 -1.05 -0.71
CA GLU A 112 1.73 -1.64 -1.47
C GLU A 112 1.73 -1.14 -2.92
N LEU A 113 1.89 0.16 -3.13
CA LEU A 113 1.96 0.76 -4.47
C LEU A 113 3.19 0.28 -5.26
N LYS A 114 4.36 0.15 -4.62
CA LYS A 114 5.56 -0.44 -5.23
C LYS A 114 5.34 -1.88 -5.65
N LYS A 115 4.66 -2.67 -4.81
CA LYS A 115 4.32 -4.05 -5.14
C LYS A 115 3.40 -4.12 -6.35
N TRP A 116 2.37 -3.28 -6.39
CA TRP A 116 1.51 -3.14 -7.56
C TRP A 116 2.32 -2.80 -8.80
N ALA A 117 3.16 -1.78 -8.74
CA ALA A 117 3.97 -1.32 -9.88
C ALA A 117 4.89 -2.42 -10.42
N SER A 118 5.51 -3.20 -9.52
CA SER A 118 6.33 -4.35 -9.89
C SER A 118 5.52 -5.42 -10.65
N THR A 119 4.28 -5.68 -10.20
CA THR A 119 3.40 -6.66 -10.86
C THR A 119 2.90 -6.15 -12.21
N ALA A 120 2.57 -4.87 -12.29
CA ALA A 120 2.09 -4.22 -13.52
C ALA A 120 3.21 -3.87 -14.52
N GLY A 121 4.48 -4.07 -14.17
CA GLY A 121 5.63 -3.65 -14.99
C GLY A 121 5.72 -2.12 -15.14
N TYR A 122 5.18 -1.36 -14.18
CA TYR A 122 5.16 0.10 -14.18
C TYR A 122 6.31 0.68 -13.36
N THR A 123 6.94 1.73 -13.88
CA THR A 123 8.04 2.42 -13.17
C THR A 123 7.51 3.65 -12.44
N LEU A 124 7.47 3.59 -11.10
CA LEU A 124 7.08 4.73 -10.27
C LEU A 124 8.21 5.76 -10.17
N PRO A 125 7.86 7.04 -9.97
CA PRO A 125 8.83 8.07 -9.62
C PRO A 125 9.56 7.73 -8.31
N THR A 126 10.87 8.00 -8.28
CA THR A 126 11.74 7.75 -7.13
C THR A 126 12.20 9.02 -6.43
N ALA A 127 11.74 10.19 -6.89
CA ALA A 127 12.10 11.49 -6.35
C ALA A 127 10.88 12.43 -6.34
N LEU A 128 10.91 13.40 -5.45
CA LEU A 128 9.96 14.51 -5.42
C LEU A 128 10.10 15.37 -6.67
N ASN A 129 9.03 16.03 -7.09
CA ASN A 129 9.14 17.11 -8.08
C ASN A 129 9.67 18.39 -7.41
N ALA A 130 10.00 19.40 -8.23
CA ALA A 130 10.61 20.65 -7.75
C ALA A 130 9.76 21.38 -6.69
N ASP A 131 8.43 21.41 -6.87
CA ASP A 131 7.53 22.07 -5.94
C ASP A 131 7.43 21.31 -4.61
N GLN A 132 7.38 19.98 -4.66
CA GLN A 132 7.37 19.14 -3.47
C GLN A 132 8.69 19.21 -2.72
N GLN A 133 9.82 19.20 -3.44
CA GLN A 133 11.14 19.38 -2.84
C GLN A 133 11.24 20.73 -2.14
N LYS A 134 10.78 21.81 -2.79
CA LYS A 134 10.74 23.13 -2.18
C LYS A 134 9.91 23.17 -0.90
N LYS A 135 8.70 22.59 -0.90
CA LYS A 135 7.85 22.49 0.30
C LYS A 135 8.57 21.75 1.45
N TYR A 136 9.24 20.64 1.12
CA TYR A 136 10.02 19.87 2.09
C TYR A 136 11.18 20.69 2.67
N ASP A 137 11.95 21.36 1.83
CA ASP A 137 13.12 22.17 2.25
C ASP A 137 12.68 23.38 3.09
N ASP A 138 11.61 24.07 2.69
CA ASP A 138 11.00 25.16 3.45
C ASP A 138 10.56 24.67 4.85
N LEU A 139 9.93 23.51 4.94
CA LEU A 139 9.50 22.94 6.22
C LEU A 139 10.68 22.46 7.08
N LYS A 140 11.70 21.85 6.47
CA LYS A 140 12.91 21.36 7.12
C LYS A 140 13.68 22.46 7.82
N SER A 141 13.65 23.69 7.29
CA SER A 141 14.32 24.86 7.87
C SER A 141 13.68 25.35 9.17
N LYS A 142 12.43 24.99 9.44
CA LYS A 142 11.63 25.45 10.58
C LYS A 142 11.81 24.58 11.81
N LYS A 143 11.57 25.16 13.00
CA LYS A 143 11.63 24.50 14.30
C LYS A 143 10.52 25.00 15.22
N GLY A 144 10.20 24.18 16.24
CA GLY A 144 9.26 24.56 17.29
C GLY A 144 7.90 24.99 16.76
N ALA A 145 7.32 26.01 17.31
CA ALA A 145 5.97 26.47 16.96
C ALA A 145 5.82 26.90 15.49
N GLU A 146 6.88 27.37 14.85
CA GLU A 146 6.84 27.69 13.40
C GLU A 146 6.74 26.42 12.56
N PHE A 147 7.52 25.38 12.92
CA PHE A 147 7.40 24.07 12.30
C PHE A 147 5.99 23.51 12.51
N ASP A 148 5.52 23.51 13.75
CA ASP A 148 4.25 22.92 14.14
C ASP A 148 3.08 23.47 13.31
N ARG A 149 3.00 24.81 13.19
CA ARG A 149 1.97 25.47 12.36
C ARG A 149 2.12 25.12 10.88
N SER A 150 3.33 25.24 10.34
CA SER A 150 3.56 24.98 8.91
C SER A 150 3.30 23.52 8.54
N TYR A 151 3.72 22.57 9.37
CA TYR A 151 3.48 21.14 9.18
C TYR A 151 1.99 20.81 9.17
N THR A 152 1.26 21.27 10.18
CA THR A 152 -0.17 20.98 10.27
C THR A 152 -0.98 21.63 9.15
N ASP A 153 -0.62 22.83 8.70
CA ASP A 153 -1.23 23.48 7.54
C ASP A 153 -1.02 22.67 6.25
N LEU A 154 0.20 22.17 6.04
CA LEU A 154 0.54 21.31 4.90
C LEU A 154 -0.25 19.99 4.96
N MET A 155 -0.27 19.31 6.11
CA MET A 155 -0.98 18.04 6.26
C MET A 155 -2.49 18.18 5.99
N VAL A 156 -3.12 19.23 6.48
CA VAL A 156 -4.54 19.50 6.17
C VAL A 156 -4.76 19.77 4.68
N SER A 157 -3.90 20.58 4.06
CA SER A 157 -4.03 20.93 2.65
C SER A 157 -3.80 19.74 1.72
N ASP A 158 -2.71 18.99 1.96
CA ASP A 158 -2.30 17.90 1.10
C ASP A 158 -3.29 16.72 1.22
N HIS A 159 -3.76 16.36 2.44
CA HIS A 159 -4.77 15.31 2.60
C HIS A 159 -6.12 15.65 1.96
N LYS A 160 -6.56 16.91 1.98
CA LYS A 160 -7.78 17.31 1.24
C LYS A 160 -7.65 17.06 -0.25
N LYS A 161 -6.50 17.34 -0.81
CA LYS A 161 -6.19 17.09 -2.22
C LYS A 161 -6.10 15.59 -2.52
N ASP A 162 -5.36 14.84 -1.70
CA ASP A 162 -5.16 13.41 -1.89
C ASP A 162 -6.48 12.64 -1.80
N ILE A 163 -7.35 12.97 -0.84
CA ILE A 163 -8.69 12.38 -0.73
C ILE A 163 -9.49 12.59 -2.04
N ALA A 164 -9.40 13.78 -2.64
CA ALA A 164 -10.10 14.05 -3.91
C ALA A 164 -9.51 13.23 -5.06
N GLU A 165 -8.19 13.11 -5.15
CA GLU A 165 -7.50 12.30 -6.17
C GLU A 165 -7.79 10.81 -6.01
N PHE A 166 -7.76 10.30 -4.77
CA PHE A 166 -8.08 8.91 -4.47
C PHE A 166 -9.56 8.57 -4.73
N LYS A 167 -10.50 9.47 -4.40
CA LYS A 167 -11.92 9.31 -4.74
C LYS A 167 -12.13 9.25 -6.26
N LYS A 168 -11.43 10.10 -6.99
CA LYS A 168 -11.49 10.10 -8.45
C LYS A 168 -10.98 8.77 -9.02
N GLU A 169 -9.82 8.29 -8.57
CA GLU A 169 -9.27 7.02 -9.03
C GLU A 169 -10.19 5.84 -8.68
N ALA A 170 -10.70 5.78 -7.47
CA ALA A 170 -11.64 4.74 -7.04
C ALA A 170 -12.90 4.69 -7.91
N ALA A 171 -13.39 5.85 -8.38
CA ALA A 171 -14.58 5.93 -9.22
C ALA A 171 -14.27 5.71 -10.70
N GLU A 172 -13.28 6.38 -11.25
CA GLU A 172 -13.05 6.57 -12.68
C GLU A 172 -11.84 5.80 -13.24
N GLY A 173 -10.93 5.29 -12.39
CA GLY A 173 -9.75 4.52 -12.78
C GLY A 173 -10.13 3.30 -13.62
N LYS A 174 -9.24 2.89 -14.52
CA LYS A 174 -9.43 1.75 -15.43
C LYS A 174 -8.77 0.49 -14.91
N GLU A 175 -7.65 0.63 -14.21
CA GLU A 175 -6.90 -0.49 -13.67
C GLU A 175 -7.51 -0.94 -12.34
N ALA A 176 -7.98 -2.20 -12.28
CA ALA A 176 -8.81 -2.71 -11.19
C ALA A 176 -8.07 -2.72 -9.82
N SER A 177 -6.77 -3.03 -9.81
CA SER A 177 -6.01 -3.08 -8.58
C SER A 177 -5.61 -1.69 -8.07
N LEU A 178 -5.40 -0.68 -8.95
CA LEU A 178 -5.27 0.72 -8.53
C LEU A 178 -6.58 1.29 -7.96
N LYS A 179 -7.71 0.97 -8.59
CA LYS A 179 -9.03 1.34 -8.02
C LYS A 179 -9.22 0.74 -6.63
N SER A 180 -8.84 -0.52 -6.45
CA SER A 180 -8.90 -1.19 -5.15
C SER A 180 -7.96 -0.53 -4.15
N PHE A 181 -6.72 -0.25 -4.52
CA PHE A 181 -5.75 0.48 -3.70
C PHE A 181 -6.29 1.84 -3.28
N ALA A 182 -6.82 2.62 -4.22
CA ALA A 182 -7.42 3.92 -3.93
C ALA A 182 -8.58 3.80 -2.93
N SER A 183 -9.51 2.88 -3.18
CA SER A 183 -10.69 2.67 -2.32
C SER A 183 -10.32 2.22 -0.90
N THR A 184 -9.34 1.32 -0.76
CA THR A 184 -8.94 0.78 0.54
C THR A 184 -8.09 1.74 1.35
N THR A 185 -7.40 2.69 0.69
CA THR A 185 -6.58 3.71 1.35
C THR A 185 -7.41 4.91 1.83
N LEU A 186 -8.54 5.21 1.19
CA LEU A 186 -9.39 6.38 1.52
C LEU A 186 -9.73 6.53 3.00
N PRO A 187 -10.19 5.48 3.73
CA PRO A 187 -10.48 5.63 5.16
C PRO A 187 -9.27 6.08 5.99
N THR A 188 -8.07 5.65 5.62
CA THR A 188 -6.82 6.08 6.27
C THR A 188 -6.54 7.56 6.00
N LEU A 189 -6.68 8.02 4.76
CA LEU A 189 -6.49 9.44 4.41
C LEU A 189 -7.53 10.35 5.10
N GLU A 190 -8.78 9.92 5.20
CA GLU A 190 -9.83 10.65 5.91
C GLU A 190 -9.54 10.73 7.42
N HIS A 191 -9.01 9.66 8.01
CA HIS A 191 -8.54 9.67 9.39
C HIS A 191 -7.34 10.61 9.58
N HIS A 192 -6.37 10.60 8.67
CA HIS A 192 -5.23 11.51 8.70
C HIS A 192 -5.65 12.98 8.61
N LEU A 193 -6.64 13.30 7.75
CA LEU A 193 -7.19 14.66 7.68
C LEU A 193 -7.77 15.10 9.02
N MET A 194 -8.57 14.24 9.65
CA MET A 194 -9.18 14.52 10.97
C MET A 194 -8.09 14.77 12.04
N GLU A 195 -7.07 13.93 12.12
CA GLU A 195 -5.98 14.09 13.08
C GLU A 195 -5.08 15.30 12.73
N SER A 196 -4.94 15.65 11.44
CA SER A 196 -4.24 16.86 11.02
C SER A 196 -5.00 18.13 11.45
N GLU A 197 -6.32 18.16 11.31
CA GLU A 197 -7.16 19.29 11.76
C GLU A 197 -7.12 19.43 13.29
N LYS A 198 -7.12 18.33 14.02
CA LYS A 198 -6.94 18.31 15.47
C LYS A 198 -5.55 18.82 15.89
N ALA A 199 -4.49 18.37 15.24
CA ALA A 199 -3.13 18.85 15.49
C ALA A 199 -3.02 20.34 15.19
N LYS A 200 -3.59 20.82 14.08
CA LYS A 200 -3.65 22.24 13.73
C LYS A 200 -4.37 23.07 14.79
N ALA A 201 -5.45 22.56 15.39
CA ALA A 201 -6.12 23.24 16.47
C ALA A 201 -5.28 23.34 17.76
N SER A 202 -4.33 22.43 17.96
CA SER A 202 -3.45 22.41 19.15
C SER A 202 -2.23 23.36 19.07
N VAL A 203 -1.94 23.94 17.88
CA VAL A 203 -0.73 24.76 17.62
C VAL A 203 -1.04 26.24 17.30
N LYS A 204 -2.19 26.73 17.73
CA LYS A 204 -2.64 28.13 17.55
C LYS A 204 -1.82 29.12 18.35
#